data_3c5df4900fe6b2d20064693da7509a61
#
_entry.id   3c5df4900fe6b2d20064693da7509a61
#
_cell.length_a   1.000
_cell.length_b   1.000
_cell.length_c   1.000
_cell.angle_alpha   90.00
_cell.angle_beta   90.00
_cell.angle_gamma   90.00
#
_symmetry.space_group_name_H-M   'P 1'
#
loop_
_entity.id
_entity.type
_entity.pdbx_description
1 polymer ?
#
loop_
_entity_poly.entity_id
_entity_poly.type
_entity_poly.pdbx_seq_one_letter_code
_entity_poly.pdbx_strand_id
1 'polypeptide(L)'
;MILYGISNCDTVKKAKDWLETNQLDYKFHDFRKQGLESEIIQGWLTQISWDKLLNKRSTTWRNLEPEVQQSVNAENIIQLLVENPTLIKRPVLKVNGIINVGFNADTYQGIFN
;
A
#
# COMPACT_ATOMS: atom_id res chain seq x y z
N MET A 1 0.19 11.63 10.04
CA MET A 1 -0.45 10.46 9.39
C MET A 1 -0.29 10.60 7.89
N ILE A 2 0.08 9.50 7.23
CA ILE A 2 0.31 9.48 5.79
C ILE A 2 -0.53 8.38 5.16
N LEU A 3 -1.24 8.73 4.09
CA LEU A 3 -1.97 7.76 3.28
C LEU A 3 -1.21 7.57 1.96
N TYR A 4 -0.69 6.37 1.76
CA TYR A 4 0.04 6.01 0.53
C TYR A 4 -0.91 5.34 -0.45
N GLY A 5 -0.88 5.77 -1.70
CA GLY A 5 -1.72 5.17 -2.72
C GLY A 5 -1.48 5.82 -4.08
N ILE A 6 -2.48 5.67 -4.95
CA ILE A 6 -2.51 6.34 -6.25
C ILE A 6 -3.84 7.05 -6.40
N SER A 7 -3.86 8.14 -7.17
CA SER A 7 -5.02 9.03 -7.23
C SER A 7 -6.24 8.43 -7.93
N ASN A 8 -6.06 7.51 -8.87
CA ASN A 8 -7.16 6.91 -9.63
C ASN A 8 -7.54 5.50 -9.15
N CYS A 9 -7.60 5.31 -7.86
CA CYS A 9 -7.94 4.03 -7.25
C CYS A 9 -9.20 4.20 -6.37
N ASP A 10 -10.25 3.42 -6.64
CA ASP A 10 -11.52 3.53 -5.92
C ASP A 10 -11.36 3.29 -4.42
N THR A 11 -10.55 2.31 -4.03
CA THR A 11 -10.31 1.99 -2.62
C THR A 11 -9.60 3.13 -1.91
N VAL A 12 -8.63 3.76 -2.59
CA VAL A 12 -7.93 4.92 -2.05
C VAL A 12 -8.90 6.08 -1.87
N LYS A 13 -9.79 6.30 -2.85
CA LYS A 13 -10.80 7.35 -2.76
C LYS A 13 -11.71 7.14 -1.56
N LYS A 14 -12.16 5.90 -1.35
CA LYS A 14 -12.99 5.57 -0.18
C LYS A 14 -12.28 5.84 1.13
N ALA A 15 -10.99 5.54 1.21
CA ALA A 15 -10.19 5.82 2.40
C ALA A 15 -10.07 7.32 2.64
N LYS A 16 -9.80 8.10 1.60
CA LYS A 16 -9.74 9.57 1.71
C LYS A 16 -11.06 10.13 2.20
N ASP A 17 -12.17 9.70 1.60
CA ASP A 17 -13.50 10.17 1.97
C ASP A 17 -13.80 9.86 3.43
N TRP A 18 -13.43 8.67 3.90
CA TRP A 18 -13.64 8.28 5.29
C TRP A 18 -12.83 9.17 6.24
N LEU A 19 -11.56 9.41 5.93
CA LEU A 19 -10.69 10.26 6.75
C LEU A 19 -11.22 11.69 6.81
N GLU A 20 -11.63 12.23 5.67
CA GLU A 20 -12.15 13.60 5.57
C GLU A 20 -13.50 13.74 6.29
N THR A 21 -14.38 12.76 6.15
CA THR A 21 -15.68 12.75 6.84
C THR A 21 -15.50 12.74 8.36
N ASN A 22 -14.46 12.08 8.85
CA ASN A 22 -14.15 12.00 10.28
C ASN A 22 -13.22 13.12 10.74
N GLN A 23 -12.96 14.12 9.88
CA GLN A 23 -12.17 15.31 10.20
C GLN A 23 -10.75 14.98 10.65
N LEU A 24 -10.15 13.96 10.05
CA LEU A 24 -8.78 13.53 10.34
C LEU A 24 -7.83 14.10 9.31
N ASP A 25 -6.82 14.82 9.76
CA ASP A 25 -5.80 15.39 8.89
C ASP A 25 -4.81 14.32 8.47
N TYR A 26 -4.50 14.27 7.18
CA TYR A 26 -3.53 13.33 6.64
C TYR A 26 -2.80 13.94 5.47
N LYS A 27 -1.61 13.41 5.18
CA LYS A 27 -0.86 13.75 3.99
C LYS A 27 -1.02 12.60 3.00
N PHE A 28 -1.40 12.92 1.76
CA PHE A 28 -1.50 11.90 0.71
C PHE A 28 -0.18 11.81 -0.03
N HIS A 29 0.38 10.59 -0.08
CA HIS A 29 1.58 10.30 -0.86
C HIS A 29 1.19 9.42 -2.04
N ASP A 30 1.17 10.02 -3.25
CA ASP A 30 0.89 9.30 -4.49
C ASP A 30 2.19 8.67 -4.97
N PHE A 31 2.35 7.37 -4.76
CA PHE A 31 3.62 6.72 -5.08
C PHE A 31 3.82 6.51 -6.58
N ARG A 32 2.80 6.76 -7.38
CA ARG A 32 2.92 6.75 -8.84
C ARG A 32 3.58 8.02 -9.34
N LYS A 33 3.26 9.17 -8.71
CA LYS A 33 3.78 10.48 -9.06
C LYS A 33 5.08 10.81 -8.32
N GLN A 34 5.14 10.46 -7.05
CA GLN A 34 6.25 10.82 -6.17
C GLN A 34 7.27 9.69 -6.00
N GLY A 35 6.95 8.50 -6.51
CA GLY A 35 7.78 7.33 -6.32
C GLY A 35 7.66 6.76 -4.92
N LEU A 36 8.38 5.70 -4.68
CA LEU A 36 8.39 5.01 -3.39
C LEU A 36 9.77 4.45 -3.17
N GLU A 37 10.45 4.95 -2.15
CA GLU A 37 11.82 4.54 -1.85
C GLU A 37 11.83 3.16 -1.19
N SER A 38 12.90 2.40 -1.43
CA SER A 38 13.05 1.05 -0.90
C SER A 38 13.00 1.03 0.63
N GLU A 39 13.53 2.07 1.29
CA GLU A 39 13.56 2.17 2.75
C GLU A 39 12.16 2.22 3.34
N ILE A 40 11.21 2.85 2.65
CA ILE A 40 9.82 2.90 3.09
C ILE A 40 9.21 1.51 3.04
N ILE A 41 9.42 0.79 1.94
CA ILE A 41 8.92 -0.59 1.79
C ILE A 41 9.58 -1.51 2.82
N GLN A 42 10.87 -1.36 3.05
CA GLN A 42 11.58 -2.13 4.08
C GLN A 42 10.95 -1.93 5.45
N GLY A 43 10.61 -0.68 5.79
CA GLY A 43 9.93 -0.37 7.03
C GLY A 43 8.58 -1.06 7.14
N TRP A 44 7.80 -1.09 6.06
CA TRP A 44 6.51 -1.79 6.05
C TRP A 44 6.69 -3.28 6.28
N LEU A 45 7.72 -3.88 5.69
CA LEU A 45 7.96 -5.31 5.80
C LEU A 45 8.47 -5.75 7.17
N THR A 46 8.81 -4.80 8.04
CA THR A 46 9.07 -5.13 9.46
C THR A 46 7.77 -5.38 10.22
N GLN A 47 6.64 -4.94 9.69
CA GLN A 47 5.34 -5.02 10.36
C GLN A 47 4.40 -6.05 9.73
N ILE A 48 4.50 -6.27 8.42
CA ILE A 48 3.65 -7.24 7.71
C ILE A 48 4.50 -8.10 6.79
N SER A 49 4.00 -9.28 6.46
CA SER A 49 4.67 -10.16 5.51
C SER A 49 4.47 -9.66 4.09
N TRP A 50 5.44 -9.96 3.21
CA TRP A 50 5.43 -9.46 1.84
C TRP A 50 4.22 -9.95 1.03
N ASP A 51 3.72 -11.14 1.32
CA ASP A 51 2.56 -11.69 0.62
C ASP A 51 1.27 -10.94 0.94
N LYS A 52 1.20 -10.30 2.11
CA LYS A 52 0.06 -9.45 2.49
C LYS A 52 0.14 -8.07 1.84
N LEU A 53 1.34 -7.61 1.53
CA LEU A 53 1.55 -6.32 0.87
C LEU A 53 1.36 -6.42 -0.65
N LEU A 54 1.65 -7.58 -1.22
CA LEU A 54 1.58 -7.82 -2.66
C LEU A 54 0.13 -8.06 -3.11
N ASN A 55 -0.30 -7.30 -4.12
CA ASN A 55 -1.62 -7.46 -4.72
C ASN A 55 -1.57 -8.34 -5.96
N LYS A 56 -1.83 -9.64 -5.77
CA LYS A 56 -1.83 -10.62 -6.87
C LYS A 56 -3.07 -10.51 -7.77
N ARG A 57 -4.03 -9.66 -7.41
CA ARG A 57 -5.22 -9.41 -8.24
C ARG A 57 -5.00 -8.26 -9.22
N SER A 58 -3.87 -7.56 -9.12
CA SER A 58 -3.60 -6.42 -10.00
C SER A 58 -3.30 -6.89 -11.42
N THR A 59 -3.62 -6.02 -12.38
CA THR A 59 -3.27 -6.25 -13.79
C THR A 59 -1.76 -6.34 -13.94
N THR A 60 -1.01 -5.52 -13.19
CA THR A 60 0.45 -5.55 -13.23
C THR A 60 0.99 -6.93 -12.89
N TRP A 61 0.45 -7.57 -11.83
CA TRP A 61 0.87 -8.92 -11.45
C TRP A 61 0.55 -9.94 -12.55
N ARG A 62 -0.67 -9.86 -13.10
CA ARG A 62 -1.10 -10.80 -14.16
C ARG A 62 -0.25 -10.69 -15.41
N ASN A 63 0.31 -9.50 -15.69
CA ASN A 63 1.14 -9.26 -16.86
C ASN A 63 2.61 -9.57 -16.65
N LEU A 64 3.02 -9.95 -15.43
CA LEU A 64 4.39 -10.38 -15.18
C LEU A 64 4.64 -11.77 -15.79
N GLU A 65 5.88 -11.99 -16.22
CA GLU A 65 6.28 -13.30 -16.72
C GLU A 65 6.05 -14.36 -15.64
N PRO A 66 5.57 -15.56 -15.99
CA PRO A 66 5.36 -16.62 -15.01
C PRO A 66 6.60 -16.94 -14.17
N GLU A 67 7.78 -16.84 -14.77
CA GLU A 67 9.05 -17.07 -14.08
C GLU A 67 9.25 -16.05 -12.95
N VAL A 68 8.91 -14.79 -13.21
CA VAL A 68 8.99 -13.72 -12.20
C VAL A 68 8.00 -13.99 -11.08
N GLN A 69 6.75 -14.32 -11.42
CA GLN A 69 5.72 -14.61 -10.44
C GLN A 69 6.13 -15.75 -9.50
N GLN A 70 6.75 -16.79 -10.05
CA GLN A 70 7.15 -17.97 -9.27
C GLN A 70 8.40 -17.75 -8.44
N SER A 71 9.21 -16.75 -8.78
CA SER A 71 10.49 -16.51 -8.10
C SER A 71 10.41 -15.43 -7.00
N VAL A 72 9.23 -14.85 -6.76
CA VAL A 72 9.07 -13.80 -5.74
C VAL A 72 9.31 -14.39 -4.34
N ASN A 73 10.13 -13.70 -3.56
CA ASN A 73 10.45 -14.08 -2.19
C ASN A 73 10.78 -12.83 -1.36
N ALA A 74 11.07 -13.03 -0.08
CA ALA A 74 11.36 -11.93 0.84
C ALA A 74 12.59 -11.10 0.44
N GLU A 75 13.51 -11.67 -0.31
CA GLU A 75 14.74 -10.97 -0.71
C GLU A 75 14.54 -10.06 -1.92
N ASN A 76 13.74 -10.52 -2.91
CA ASN A 76 13.57 -9.77 -4.16
C ASN A 76 12.30 -8.93 -4.22
N ILE A 77 11.40 -9.07 -3.25
CA ILE A 77 10.11 -8.37 -3.27
C ILE A 77 10.27 -6.85 -3.26
N ILE A 78 11.23 -6.34 -2.52
CA ILE A 78 11.43 -4.88 -2.38
C ILE A 78 11.72 -4.26 -3.74
N GLN A 79 12.67 -4.83 -4.47
CA GLN A 79 13.04 -4.32 -5.80
C GLN A 79 11.86 -4.40 -6.76
N LEU A 80 11.12 -5.50 -6.70
CA LEU A 80 9.95 -5.69 -7.56
C LEU A 80 8.89 -4.62 -7.29
N LEU A 81 8.63 -4.30 -6.02
CA LEU A 81 7.65 -3.30 -5.64
C LEU A 81 8.10 -1.87 -5.96
N VAL A 82 9.41 -1.60 -5.83
CA VAL A 82 9.97 -0.29 -6.21
C VAL A 82 9.78 -0.07 -7.72
N GLU A 83 10.05 -1.08 -8.51
CA GLU A 83 9.91 -0.99 -9.97
C GLU A 83 8.46 -1.00 -10.43
N ASN A 84 7.58 -1.63 -9.65
CA ASN A 84 6.17 -1.79 -9.99
C ASN A 84 5.27 -1.43 -8.80
N PRO A 85 5.15 -0.13 -8.46
CA PRO A 85 4.38 0.26 -7.26
C PRO A 85 2.92 -0.15 -7.29
N THR A 86 2.35 -0.36 -8.47
CA THR A 86 0.95 -0.81 -8.60
C THR A 86 0.74 -2.25 -8.13
N LEU A 87 1.83 -2.99 -7.85
CA LEU A 87 1.75 -4.30 -7.21
C LEU A 87 1.43 -4.22 -5.71
N ILE A 88 1.56 -3.03 -5.12
CA ILE A 88 1.31 -2.84 -3.69
C ILE A 88 -0.19 -2.73 -3.46
N LYS A 89 -0.70 -3.44 -2.46
CA LYS A 89 -2.09 -3.27 -2.01
C LYS A 89 -2.29 -1.85 -1.51
N ARG A 90 -3.37 -1.23 -1.93
CA ARG A 90 -3.68 0.17 -1.64
C ARG A 90 -4.97 0.31 -0.88
N PRO A 91 -5.08 1.33 -0.05
CA PRO A 91 -4.02 2.23 0.40
C PRO A 91 -3.17 1.62 1.51
N VAL A 92 -2.03 2.23 1.81
CA VAL A 92 -1.27 1.93 3.03
C VAL A 92 -1.39 3.16 3.91
N LEU A 93 -2.02 3.03 5.06
CA LEU A 93 -2.19 4.12 6.02
C LEU A 93 -1.18 3.98 7.16
N LYS A 94 -0.36 5.01 7.34
CA LYS A 94 0.62 5.06 8.43
C LYS A 94 0.14 6.01 9.51
N VAL A 95 -0.10 5.49 10.71
CA VAL A 95 -0.55 6.24 11.87
C VAL A 95 0.34 5.89 13.05
N ASN A 96 1.01 6.89 13.63
CA ASN A 96 1.89 6.69 14.78
C ASN A 96 2.93 5.59 14.55
N GLY A 97 3.48 5.54 13.33
CA GLY A 97 4.48 4.55 12.97
C GLY A 97 3.94 3.18 12.60
N ILE A 98 2.64 2.94 12.77
CA ILE A 98 2.00 1.65 12.47
C ILE A 98 1.31 1.74 11.11
N ILE A 99 1.48 0.71 10.28
CA ILE A 99 0.86 0.67 8.97
C ILE A 99 -0.36 -0.25 8.95
N ASN A 100 -1.33 0.15 8.12
CA ASN A 100 -2.56 -0.61 7.88
C ASN A 100 -2.74 -0.70 6.37
N VAL A 101 -2.82 -1.91 5.83
CA VAL A 101 -2.91 -2.15 4.40
C VAL A 101 -4.36 -2.41 4.00
N GLY A 102 -4.80 -1.74 2.94
CA GLY A 102 -6.18 -1.82 2.47
C GLY A 102 -7.08 -0.85 3.21
N PHE A 103 -8.35 -0.85 2.82
CA PHE A 103 -9.34 -0.01 3.47
C PHE A 103 -10.57 -0.83 3.85
N ASN A 104 -10.98 -0.64 5.10
CA ASN A 104 -12.23 -1.15 5.63
C ASN A 104 -12.66 -0.15 6.70
N ALA A 105 -13.91 0.33 6.61
CA ALA A 105 -14.41 1.36 7.52
C ALA A 105 -14.34 0.91 8.98
N ASP A 106 -14.67 -0.36 9.25
CA ASP A 106 -14.64 -0.89 10.62
C ASP A 106 -13.21 -0.92 11.17
N THR A 107 -12.24 -1.29 10.34
CA THR A 107 -10.83 -1.30 10.72
C THR A 107 -10.35 0.12 11.04
N TYR A 108 -10.68 1.08 10.17
CA TYR A 108 -10.29 2.47 10.38
C TYR A 108 -10.94 3.03 11.65
N GLN A 109 -12.21 2.70 11.87
CA GLN A 109 -12.91 3.11 13.11
C GLN A 109 -12.16 2.61 14.35
N GLY A 110 -11.67 1.39 14.33
CA GLY A 110 -10.88 0.81 15.42
C GLY A 110 -9.54 1.50 15.66
N ILE A 111 -8.89 1.97 14.58
CA ILE A 111 -7.60 2.67 14.68
C ILE A 111 -7.74 3.99 15.45
N PHE A 112 -8.84 4.71 15.24
CA PHE A 112 -9.03 6.06 15.76
C PHE A 112 -9.94 6.14 16.98
N ASN A 113 -10.35 5.04 17.53
CA ASN A 113 -11.15 5.01 18.76
C ASN A 113 -10.28 4.84 19.98
#